data_6a0e8f8ca8d8850078efcba13283f987
#
_entry.id   6a0e8f8ca8d8850078efcba13283f987
#
_cell.length_a   1.000
_cell.length_b   1.000
_cell.length_c   1.000
_cell.angle_alpha   90.00
_cell.angle_beta   90.00
_cell.angle_gamma   90.00
#
_symmetry.space_group_name_H-M   'P 1'
#
loop_
_entity.id
_entity.type
_entity.pdbx_description
1 polymer ?
#
loop_
_entity_poly.entity_id
_entity_poly.type
_entity_poly.pdbx_seq_one_letter_code
_entity_poly.pdbx_strand_id
1 'polypeptide(L)'
;YTFGKLPYDNRKELSMLGDRIKHLRTARNMSQVELAAALNVSKQSVSNWENDNILPSVEIIKQLANYFSCSSDYLLELSDSTNAYIDVSDLPQHQVAHLQALARDLRDLNVKKGM
;
A
#
# COMPACT_ATOMS: atom_id res chain seq x y z
N TYR A 1 9.74 -3.60 18.84
CA TYR A 1 10.34 -3.55 17.57
C TYR A 1 11.56 -4.40 17.43
N THR A 2 11.68 -5.10 16.39
CA THR A 2 12.70 -5.96 16.36
C THR A 2 13.84 -5.53 15.65
N PHE A 3 14.93 -5.83 16.18
CA PHE A 3 16.13 -5.46 15.59
C PHE A 3 16.74 -6.64 14.97
N GLY A 4 16.09 -7.76 15.12
CA GLY A 4 16.69 -8.97 14.64
C GLY A 4 17.05 -8.97 13.19
N LYS A 5 16.34 -8.24 12.41
CA LYS A 5 16.60 -8.30 11.00
C LYS A 5 17.50 -7.23 10.55
N LEU A 6 18.01 -6.55 11.39
CA LEU A 6 18.72 -5.53 11.15
C LEU A 6 19.82 -5.54 10.55
N PRO A 7 20.78 -5.63 10.96
CA PRO A 7 21.84 -4.98 10.28
C PRO A 7 22.14 -5.56 8.96
N TYR A 8 21.76 -6.73 8.73
CA TYR A 8 22.27 -7.35 7.59
C TYR A 8 21.67 -6.96 6.27
N ASP A 9 20.62 -6.30 6.20
CA ASP A 9 20.05 -5.98 4.91
C ASP A 9 19.57 -4.56 4.89
N ASN A 10 20.45 -3.67 5.23
CA ASN A 10 20.10 -2.29 5.34
C ASN A 10 19.70 -1.64 4.04
N ARG A 11 20.28 -2.05 2.95
CA ARG A 11 19.92 -1.43 1.68
C ARG A 11 18.48 -1.66 1.32
N LYS A 12 18.00 -2.87 1.63
CA LYS A 12 16.63 -3.20 1.33
C LYS A 12 15.71 -2.42 2.24
N GLU A 13 16.11 -2.25 3.49
CA GLU A 13 15.32 -1.49 4.43
C GLU A 13 15.21 -0.04 4.00
N LEU A 14 16.30 0.51 3.51
CA LEU A 14 16.31 1.89 3.13
C LEU A 14 15.48 2.21 1.89
N SER A 15 15.32 1.27 1.01
CA SER A 15 14.60 1.53 -0.22
C SER A 15 13.16 1.04 -0.17
N MET A 16 12.67 0.70 1.00
CA MET A 16 11.38 0.05 1.09
C MET A 16 10.20 0.93 0.72
N LEU A 17 10.27 2.21 0.98
CA LEU A 17 9.18 3.11 0.60
C LEU A 17 9.00 3.13 -0.92
N GLY A 18 10.08 3.32 -1.65
CA GLY A 18 10.02 3.33 -3.10
C GLY A 18 9.53 1.99 -3.64
N ASP A 19 10.00 0.90 -3.07
CA ASP A 19 9.58 -0.44 -3.45
C ASP A 19 8.09 -0.64 -3.21
N ARG A 20 7.56 -0.15 -2.11
CA ARG A 20 6.15 -0.29 -1.80
C ARG A 20 5.28 0.50 -2.76
N ILE A 21 5.69 1.70 -3.10
CA ILE A 21 4.98 2.51 -4.08
C ILE A 21 4.95 1.77 -5.42
N LYS A 22 6.10 1.27 -5.84
CA LYS A 22 6.20 0.55 -7.10
C LYS A 22 5.35 -0.72 -7.07
N HIS A 23 5.37 -1.44 -5.97
CA HIS A 23 4.60 -2.66 -5.82
C HIS A 23 3.09 -2.38 -5.93
N LEU A 24 2.62 -1.36 -5.23
CA LEU A 24 1.21 -1.00 -5.27
C LEU A 24 0.78 -0.60 -6.69
N ARG A 25 1.63 0.15 -7.36
CA ARG A 25 1.37 0.59 -8.73
C ARG A 25 1.29 -0.59 -9.70
N THR A 26 2.32 -1.44 -9.67
CA THR A 26 2.39 -2.55 -10.61
C THR A 26 1.33 -3.62 -10.32
N ALA A 27 0.91 -3.76 -9.08
CA ALA A 27 -0.17 -4.68 -8.72
C ALA A 27 -1.49 -4.28 -9.39
N ARG A 28 -1.64 -3.01 -9.75
CA ARG A 28 -2.81 -2.53 -10.48
C ARG A 28 -2.54 -2.37 -11.98
N ASN A 29 -1.43 -2.89 -12.44
CA ASN A 29 -1.04 -2.81 -13.86
C ASN A 29 -0.95 -1.37 -14.37
N MET A 30 -0.48 -0.47 -13.50
CA MET A 30 -0.34 0.93 -13.86
C MET A 30 1.09 1.27 -14.23
N SER A 31 1.24 2.14 -15.22
CA SER A 31 2.55 2.70 -15.55
C SER A 31 2.86 3.87 -14.61
N GLN A 32 4.11 4.32 -14.59
CA GLN A 32 4.47 5.51 -13.83
C GLN A 32 3.71 6.74 -14.33
N VAL A 33 3.47 6.82 -15.63
CA VAL A 33 2.72 7.93 -16.22
C VAL A 33 1.27 7.92 -15.72
N GLU A 34 0.69 6.73 -15.63
CA GLU A 34 -0.69 6.61 -15.15
C GLU A 34 -0.82 7.00 -13.69
N LEU A 35 0.11 6.56 -12.86
CA LEU A 35 0.09 6.94 -11.45
C LEU A 35 0.30 8.44 -11.31
N ALA A 36 1.22 9.00 -12.08
CA ALA A 36 1.49 10.44 -12.05
C ALA A 36 0.23 11.23 -12.39
N ALA A 37 -0.51 10.80 -13.41
CA ALA A 37 -1.75 11.45 -13.78
C ALA A 37 -2.80 11.36 -12.67
N ALA A 38 -2.90 10.19 -12.02
CA ALA A 38 -3.86 9.99 -10.95
C ALA A 38 -3.59 10.90 -9.76
N LEU A 39 -2.31 11.20 -9.48
CA LEU A 39 -1.94 12.05 -8.36
C LEU A 39 -1.69 13.50 -8.77
N ASN A 40 -1.84 13.80 -10.03
CA ASN A 40 -1.60 15.13 -10.59
C ASN A 40 -0.17 15.61 -10.34
N VAL A 41 0.78 14.74 -10.62
CA VAL A 41 2.21 15.06 -10.51
C VAL A 41 2.91 14.64 -11.79
N SER A 42 4.21 14.91 -11.90
CA SER A 42 4.96 14.51 -13.09
C SER A 42 5.39 13.05 -13.00
N LYS A 43 5.63 12.45 -14.15
CA LYS A 43 6.16 11.09 -14.21
C LYS A 43 7.52 11.04 -13.51
N GLN A 44 8.30 12.11 -13.63
CA GLN A 44 9.60 12.19 -13.00
C GLN A 44 9.50 12.12 -11.47
N SER A 45 8.45 12.73 -10.90
CA SER A 45 8.22 12.66 -9.46
C SER A 45 8.00 11.20 -9.02
N VAL A 46 7.16 10.47 -9.75
CA VAL A 46 6.91 9.07 -9.44
C VAL A 46 8.19 8.26 -9.53
N SER A 47 8.96 8.48 -10.60
CA SER A 47 10.23 7.78 -10.78
C SER A 47 11.19 8.08 -9.63
N ASN A 48 11.28 9.33 -9.20
CA ASN A 48 12.15 9.71 -8.10
C ASN A 48 11.75 9.03 -6.79
N TRP A 49 10.45 8.93 -6.53
CA TRP A 49 9.99 8.24 -5.32
C TRP A 49 10.33 6.74 -5.37
N GLU A 50 10.08 6.12 -6.50
CA GLU A 50 10.30 4.67 -6.63
C GLU A 50 11.78 4.29 -6.57
N ASN A 51 12.63 5.21 -6.96
CA ASN A 51 14.08 4.98 -6.93
C ASN A 51 14.74 5.55 -5.67
N ASP A 52 13.93 6.05 -4.74
CA ASP A 52 14.42 6.65 -3.49
C ASP A 52 15.38 7.82 -3.69
N ASN A 53 15.22 8.51 -4.81
CA ASN A 53 16.01 9.70 -5.06
C ASN A 53 15.47 10.90 -4.31
N ILE A 54 14.15 11.00 -4.20
CA ILE A 54 13.47 12.07 -3.50
C ILE A 54 12.33 11.44 -2.73
N LEU A 55 12.16 11.82 -1.47
CA LEU A 55 11.04 11.32 -0.68
C LEU A 55 9.77 12.08 -1.04
N PRO A 56 8.63 11.41 -1.11
CA PRO A 56 7.38 12.12 -1.33
C PRO A 56 7.03 12.95 -0.10
N SER A 57 6.32 14.05 -0.32
CA SER A 57 5.87 14.90 0.78
C SER A 57 4.79 14.20 1.59
N VAL A 58 4.48 14.74 2.76
CA VAL A 58 3.41 14.22 3.59
C VAL A 58 2.09 14.23 2.82
N GLU A 59 1.83 15.28 2.04
CA GLU A 59 0.61 15.35 1.26
C GLU A 59 0.53 14.22 0.23
N ILE A 60 1.64 13.93 -0.39
CA ILE A 60 1.70 12.84 -1.37
C ILE A 60 1.51 11.49 -0.69
N ILE A 61 2.09 11.30 0.50
CA ILE A 61 1.91 10.05 1.25
C ILE A 61 0.41 9.85 1.53
N LYS A 62 -0.29 10.91 1.91
CA LYS A 62 -1.73 10.82 2.17
C LYS A 62 -2.49 10.46 0.90
N GLN A 63 -2.13 11.08 -0.21
CA GLN A 63 -2.77 10.80 -1.49
C GLN A 63 -2.53 9.36 -1.94
N LEU A 64 -1.31 8.88 -1.77
CA LEU A 64 -0.99 7.49 -2.11
C LEU A 64 -1.77 6.51 -1.25
N ALA A 65 -1.85 6.76 0.05
CA ALA A 65 -2.60 5.90 0.96
C ALA A 65 -4.07 5.85 0.54
N ASN A 66 -4.66 6.99 0.24
CA ASN A 66 -6.04 7.04 -0.21
C ASN A 66 -6.24 6.36 -1.54
N TYR A 67 -5.37 6.63 -2.49
CA TYR A 67 -5.51 6.09 -3.83
C TYR A 67 -5.41 4.57 -3.84
N PHE A 68 -4.47 4.04 -3.08
CA PHE A 68 -4.26 2.60 -3.04
C PHE A 68 -5.02 1.90 -1.92
N SER A 69 -5.82 2.63 -1.16
CA SER A 69 -6.62 2.08 -0.06
C SER A 69 -5.76 1.30 0.93
N CYS A 70 -4.61 1.86 1.28
CA CYS A 70 -3.75 1.28 2.29
C CYS A 70 -3.47 2.33 3.37
N SER A 71 -2.80 1.93 4.43
CA SER A 71 -2.48 2.87 5.50
C SER A 71 -1.19 3.62 5.19
N SER A 72 -1.05 4.83 5.73
CA SER A 72 0.21 5.54 5.66
C SER A 72 1.30 4.78 6.41
N ASP A 73 0.92 4.06 7.47
CA ASP A 73 1.86 3.25 8.22
C ASP A 73 2.50 2.18 7.35
N TYR A 74 1.72 1.56 6.48
CA TYR A 74 2.26 0.57 5.56
C TYR A 74 3.28 1.21 4.62
N LEU A 75 2.93 2.38 4.06
CA LEU A 75 3.84 3.06 3.15
C LEU A 75 5.12 3.48 3.84
N LEU A 76 5.02 3.94 5.09
CA LEU A 76 6.16 4.43 5.84
C LEU A 76 6.89 3.33 6.60
N GLU A 77 6.49 2.07 6.34
CA GLU A 77 7.13 0.93 6.95
C GLU A 77 6.97 0.85 8.47
N LEU A 78 5.94 1.45 8.98
CA LEU A 78 5.63 1.36 10.40
C LEU A 78 4.77 0.13 10.69
N SER A 79 4.36 -0.57 9.65
CA SER A 79 3.57 -1.78 9.74
C SER A 79 3.98 -2.71 8.62
N ASP A 80 4.17 -3.98 8.93
CA ASP A 80 4.52 -4.97 7.90
C ASP A 80 3.28 -5.52 7.23
N SER A 81 2.11 -5.32 7.80
CA SER A 81 0.90 -5.86 7.21
C SER A 81 0.30 -4.88 6.23
N THR A 82 -0.26 -5.43 5.17
CA THR A 82 -0.93 -4.63 4.17
C THR A 82 -2.33 -4.34 4.65
N ASN A 83 -2.50 -3.47 5.60
CA ASN A 83 -3.84 -3.10 6.07
C ASN A 83 -4.55 -2.30 4.99
N ALA A 84 -5.10 -3.00 4.04
CA ALA A 84 -5.83 -2.36 2.96
C ALA A 84 -7.26 -2.12 3.42
N TYR A 85 -7.84 -1.03 2.99
CA TYR A 85 -9.17 -0.66 3.38
C TYR A 85 -10.05 -0.45 2.16
N ILE A 86 -11.33 -0.72 2.34
CA ILE A 86 -12.31 -0.43 1.30
C ILE A 86 -13.24 0.62 1.86
N ASP A 87 -13.46 1.70 1.11
CA ASP A 87 -14.35 2.74 1.55
C ASP A 87 -15.79 2.28 1.33
N VAL A 88 -16.53 2.12 2.40
CA VAL A 88 -17.91 1.66 2.36
C VAL A 88 -18.89 2.73 2.88
N SER A 89 -18.41 3.99 2.96
CA SER A 89 -19.20 5.05 3.56
C SER A 89 -20.52 5.32 2.84
N ASP A 90 -20.59 5.00 1.55
CA ASP A 90 -21.80 5.21 0.77
C ASP A 90 -22.65 3.95 0.60
N LEU A 91 -22.30 2.88 1.29
CA LEU A 91 -23.04 1.63 1.19
C LEU A 91 -24.02 1.47 2.34
N PRO A 92 -25.20 0.91 2.09
CA PRO A 92 -26.14 0.59 3.17
C PRO A 92 -25.54 -0.45 4.11
N GLN A 93 -26.01 -0.43 5.34
CA GLN A 93 -25.49 -1.31 6.38
C GLN A 93 -25.54 -2.79 6.01
N HIS A 94 -26.62 -3.22 5.36
CA HIS A 94 -26.74 -4.64 5.00
C HIS A 94 -25.68 -5.06 3.97
N GLN A 95 -25.25 -4.16 3.11
CA GLN A 95 -24.20 -4.46 2.14
C GLN A 95 -22.83 -4.49 2.82
N VAL A 96 -22.61 -3.62 3.79
CA VAL A 96 -21.38 -3.65 4.58
C VAL A 96 -21.27 -4.98 5.32
N ALA A 97 -22.37 -5.42 5.91
CA ALA A 97 -22.39 -6.71 6.61
C ALA A 97 -22.08 -7.87 5.67
N HIS A 98 -22.55 -7.78 4.43
CA HIS A 98 -22.28 -8.82 3.43
C HIS A 98 -20.80 -8.88 3.09
N LEU A 99 -20.16 -7.73 2.94
CA LEU A 99 -18.71 -7.68 2.67
C LEU A 99 -17.92 -8.24 3.86
N GLN A 100 -18.35 -7.95 5.09
CA GLN A 100 -17.70 -8.47 6.28
C GLN A 100 -17.81 -10.00 6.36
N ALA A 101 -18.97 -10.53 5.98
CA ALA A 101 -19.19 -11.97 5.98
C ALA A 101 -18.29 -12.64 4.93
N LEU A 102 -18.17 -12.03 3.75
CA LEU A 102 -17.31 -12.54 2.70
C LEU A 102 -15.85 -12.55 3.15
N ALA A 103 -15.40 -11.48 3.80
CA ALA A 103 -14.02 -11.42 4.30
C ALA A 103 -13.76 -12.54 5.32
N ARG A 104 -14.74 -12.80 6.17
CA ARG A 104 -14.61 -13.89 7.15
C ARG A 104 -14.50 -15.24 6.47
N ASP A 105 -15.35 -15.47 5.48
CA ASP A 105 -15.36 -16.74 4.75
C ASP A 105 -14.02 -16.98 4.05
N LEU A 106 -13.45 -15.94 3.48
CA LEU A 106 -12.16 -16.05 2.81
C LEU A 106 -11.05 -16.38 3.80
N ARG A 107 -11.09 -15.77 4.98
CA ARG A 107 -10.10 -16.08 6.01
C ARG A 107 -10.21 -17.53 6.48
N ASP A 108 -11.44 -18.02 6.65
CA ASP A 108 -11.66 -19.41 7.07
C ASP A 108 -11.16 -20.36 5.99
N LEU A 109 -11.38 -20.03 4.75
CA LEU A 109 -10.93 -20.86 3.64
C LEU A 109 -9.41 -20.95 3.61
N ASN A 110 -8.74 -19.84 3.86
CA ASN A 110 -7.28 -19.81 3.89
C ASN A 110 -6.73 -20.63 5.04
N VAL A 111 -7.38 -20.58 6.19
CA VAL A 111 -6.97 -21.39 7.34
C VAL A 111 -7.10 -22.87 7.02
N LYS A 112 -8.20 -23.27 6.36
CA LYS A 112 -8.40 -24.66 6.00
C LYS A 112 -7.35 -25.15 5.02
N LYS A 113 -6.77 -24.26 4.25
CA LYS A 113 -5.73 -24.64 3.32
C LYS A 113 -4.36 -24.59 3.96
N GLY A 114 -4.29 -24.35 5.25
CA GLY A 114 -3.02 -24.32 5.94
C GLY A 114 -2.24 -23.03 5.73
N MET A 115 -2.91 -21.95 5.40
CA MET A 115 -2.24 -20.70 5.11
C MET A 115 -2.31 -19.72 6.25
#